data_2d764d88ebb5e83d6038625514641185
#
_entry.id   2d764d88ebb5e83d6038625514641185
#
_cell.length_a   1.000
_cell.length_b   1.000
_cell.length_c   1.000
_cell.angle_alpha   90.00
_cell.angle_beta   90.00
_cell.angle_gamma   90.00
#
_symmetry.space_group_name_H-M   'P 1'
#
loop_
_entity.id
_entity.type
_entity.pdbx_description
1 polymer ?
#
loop_
_entity_poly.entity_id
_entity_poly.type
_entity_poly.pdbx_seq_one_letter_code
_entity_poly.pdbx_strand_id
1 'polypeptide(L)'
;PTTPDNLRKMAPEITAAAELILPGEMLDAVCYSCTAASVVIGDVEIATSINKARPGVPVVTPSGAALNAFFVLNVTHISVLTPYCIETSLPMADYFKFHGLNIEQFHCLGLDDDRDMARVDPDTILRAALETDTAQTQGFFLSCTGLQGVDVIAELERQTGKPVVTSNQASAWALMNHAGLEQTSDNWGQLFQYSLPYRNQVVSP
;
A
#
# COMPACT_ATOMS: atom_id res chain seq x y z
N PRO A 1 14.44 11.09 9.22
CA PRO A 1 13.18 10.63 9.83
C PRO A 1 12.04 10.66 8.82
N THR A 2 11.14 9.71 8.95
CA THR A 2 9.95 9.54 8.11
C THR A 2 8.86 10.49 8.61
N THR A 3 8.97 11.78 8.28
CA THR A 3 7.99 12.81 8.64
C THR A 3 7.25 13.32 7.40
N PRO A 4 6.00 13.81 7.53
CA PRO A 4 5.25 14.34 6.39
C PRO A 4 6.02 15.40 5.60
N ASP A 5 6.74 16.31 6.26
CA ASP A 5 7.52 17.34 5.60
C ASP A 5 8.72 16.79 4.82
N ASN A 6 9.39 15.76 5.34
CA ASN A 6 10.48 15.12 4.60
C ASN A 6 9.96 14.30 3.43
N LEU A 7 8.81 13.66 3.58
CA LEU A 7 8.17 12.90 2.50
C LEU A 7 7.75 13.82 1.34
N ARG A 8 7.21 15.02 1.62
CA ARG A 8 6.88 16.00 0.57
C ARG A 8 8.09 16.45 -0.24
N LYS A 9 9.28 16.50 0.36
CA LYS A 9 10.53 16.87 -0.34
C LYS A 9 10.93 15.89 -1.44
N MET A 10 10.35 14.69 -1.48
CA MET A 10 10.61 13.72 -2.54
C MET A 10 9.88 14.07 -3.85
N ALA A 11 8.78 14.83 -3.79
CA ALA A 11 7.95 15.12 -4.97
C ALA A 11 8.71 15.74 -6.16
N PRO A 12 9.60 16.73 -5.98
CA PRO A 12 10.36 17.32 -7.09
C PRO A 12 11.30 16.34 -7.81
N GLU A 13 11.74 15.29 -7.13
CA GLU A 13 12.73 14.32 -7.64
C GLU A 13 12.09 13.16 -8.41
N ILE A 14 10.77 12.98 -8.33
CA ILE A 14 10.06 11.81 -8.89
C ILE A 14 10.28 11.69 -10.41
N THR A 15 10.18 12.81 -11.14
CA THR A 15 10.36 12.80 -12.60
C THR A 15 11.77 12.36 -12.97
N ALA A 16 12.81 12.95 -12.36
CA ALA A 16 14.20 12.59 -12.62
C ALA A 16 14.50 11.12 -12.25
N ALA A 17 13.95 10.64 -11.14
CA ALA A 17 14.08 9.22 -10.76
C ALA A 17 13.41 8.30 -11.79
N ALA A 18 12.23 8.66 -12.31
CA ALA A 18 11.52 7.87 -13.30
C ALA A 18 12.25 7.81 -14.66
N GLU A 19 13.01 8.85 -15.04
CA GLU A 19 13.84 8.85 -16.25
C GLU A 19 14.93 7.78 -16.23
N LEU A 20 15.40 7.41 -15.04
CA LEU A 20 16.48 6.43 -14.86
C LEU A 20 15.99 4.95 -14.93
N ILE A 21 14.68 4.72 -14.89
CA ILE A 21 14.13 3.36 -14.93
C ILE A 21 14.17 2.87 -16.38
N LEU A 22 15.13 1.97 -16.71
CA LEU A 22 15.26 1.33 -18.03
C LEU A 22 15.05 2.32 -19.20
N PRO A 23 15.95 3.31 -19.39
CA PRO A 23 15.78 4.32 -20.43
C PRO A 23 15.64 3.72 -21.84
N GLY A 24 14.61 4.14 -22.57
CA GLY A 24 14.33 3.65 -23.93
C GLY A 24 13.49 2.40 -24.00
N GLU A 25 13.26 1.69 -22.89
CA GLU A 25 12.41 0.50 -22.86
C GLU A 25 10.95 0.83 -22.58
N MET A 26 10.04 0.04 -23.14
CA MET A 26 8.62 0.08 -22.78
C MET A 26 8.40 -0.62 -21.44
N LEU A 27 7.57 -0.02 -20.59
CA LEU A 27 7.24 -0.54 -19.27
C LEU A 27 5.74 -0.83 -19.18
N ASP A 28 5.37 -1.98 -18.64
CA ASP A 28 3.96 -2.33 -18.38
C ASP A 28 3.36 -1.50 -17.24
N ALA A 29 4.16 -1.16 -16.24
CA ALA A 29 3.81 -0.26 -15.14
C ALA A 29 5.05 0.25 -14.42
N VAL A 30 4.88 1.32 -13.62
CA VAL A 30 5.90 1.83 -12.69
C VAL A 30 5.29 1.92 -11.30
N CYS A 31 6.01 1.44 -10.29
CA CYS A 31 5.59 1.57 -8.89
C CYS A 31 6.38 2.66 -8.17
N TYR A 32 5.66 3.58 -7.53
CA TYR A 32 6.23 4.48 -6.53
C TYR A 32 6.15 3.82 -5.16
N SER A 33 7.22 3.14 -4.74
CA SER A 33 7.20 2.21 -3.60
C SER A 33 7.45 2.91 -2.26
N CYS A 34 6.59 3.84 -1.86
CA CYS A 34 6.57 4.44 -0.52
C CYS A 34 5.14 4.75 -0.09
N THR A 35 4.61 4.01 0.89
CA THR A 35 3.21 4.14 1.32
C THR A 35 2.92 5.50 1.96
N ALA A 36 3.74 5.92 2.93
CA ALA A 36 3.54 7.19 3.60
C ALA A 36 3.68 8.38 2.64
N ALA A 37 4.66 8.34 1.74
CA ALA A 37 4.86 9.39 0.76
C ALA A 37 3.74 9.42 -0.30
N SER A 38 3.20 8.26 -0.72
CA SER A 38 2.09 8.25 -1.67
C SER A 38 0.83 8.90 -1.11
N VAL A 39 0.58 8.75 0.19
CA VAL A 39 -0.52 9.45 0.88
C VAL A 39 -0.25 10.95 1.01
N VAL A 40 0.97 11.34 1.39
CA VAL A 40 1.33 12.75 1.69
C VAL A 40 1.48 13.60 0.43
N ILE A 41 2.03 13.03 -0.65
CA ILE A 41 2.19 13.68 -1.95
C ILE A 41 0.88 13.59 -2.75
N GLY A 42 0.25 12.43 -2.72
CA GLY A 42 -0.97 12.12 -3.45
C GLY A 42 -0.73 11.34 -4.75
N ASP A 43 -1.60 10.35 -5.00
CA ASP A 43 -1.47 9.44 -6.14
C ASP A 43 -1.45 10.16 -7.49
N VAL A 44 -2.28 11.19 -7.64
CA VAL A 44 -2.39 11.98 -8.88
C VAL A 44 -1.10 12.76 -9.16
N GLU A 45 -0.50 13.39 -8.16
CA GLU A 45 0.75 14.14 -8.32
C GLU A 45 1.92 13.21 -8.67
N ILE A 46 2.00 12.05 -8.00
CA ILE A 46 2.99 11.02 -8.29
C ILE A 46 2.84 10.52 -9.72
N ALA A 47 1.63 10.13 -10.12
CA ALA A 47 1.35 9.64 -11.47
C ALA A 47 1.69 10.70 -12.52
N THR A 48 1.31 11.95 -12.29
CA THR A 48 1.64 13.07 -13.18
C THR A 48 3.14 13.26 -13.32
N SER A 49 3.89 13.19 -12.23
CA SER A 49 5.35 13.35 -12.21
C SER A 49 6.06 12.20 -12.92
N ILE A 50 5.63 10.96 -12.73
CA ILE A 50 6.18 9.80 -13.45
C ILE A 50 5.85 9.89 -14.95
N ASN A 51 4.62 10.27 -15.30
CA ASN A 51 4.20 10.36 -16.70
C ASN A 51 4.86 11.51 -17.48
N LYS A 52 5.50 12.49 -16.83
CA LYS A 52 6.39 13.45 -17.52
C LYS A 52 7.61 12.75 -18.12
N ALA A 53 8.19 11.77 -17.41
CA ALA A 53 9.34 11.00 -17.88
C ALA A 53 8.93 9.77 -18.71
N ARG A 54 7.79 9.16 -18.38
CA ARG A 54 7.26 7.93 -18.97
C ARG A 54 5.80 8.12 -19.41
N PRO A 55 5.55 8.80 -20.53
CA PRO A 55 4.18 9.12 -20.95
C PRO A 55 3.31 7.90 -21.14
N GLY A 56 2.13 7.89 -20.50
CA GLY A 56 1.12 6.84 -20.65
C GLY A 56 1.40 5.54 -19.89
N VAL A 57 2.49 5.45 -19.13
CA VAL A 57 2.76 4.27 -18.32
C VAL A 57 1.78 4.22 -17.13
N PRO A 58 1.16 3.09 -16.83
CA PRO A 58 0.40 2.89 -15.60
C PRO A 58 1.29 3.11 -14.37
N VAL A 59 0.78 3.84 -13.38
CA VAL A 59 1.49 4.11 -12.14
C VAL A 59 0.79 3.45 -10.97
N VAL A 60 1.54 2.68 -10.21
CA VAL A 60 1.08 2.01 -8.99
C VAL A 60 1.66 2.72 -7.77
N THR A 61 0.81 3.05 -6.81
CA THR A 61 1.20 3.47 -5.46
C THR A 61 0.70 2.46 -4.45
N PRO A 62 1.38 2.23 -3.32
CA PRO A 62 0.92 1.27 -2.31
C PRO A 62 -0.44 1.63 -1.71
N SER A 63 -0.73 2.94 -1.54
CA SER A 63 -2.03 3.42 -1.05
C SER A 63 -3.16 3.15 -2.06
N GLY A 64 -2.95 3.49 -3.34
CA GLY A 64 -3.91 3.24 -4.40
C GLY A 64 -4.12 1.74 -4.67
N ALA A 65 -3.04 0.95 -4.63
CA ALA A 65 -3.13 -0.50 -4.74
C ALA A 65 -3.94 -1.13 -3.59
N ALA A 66 -3.74 -0.64 -2.35
CA ALA A 66 -4.50 -1.10 -1.18
C ALA A 66 -6.00 -0.77 -1.31
N LEU A 67 -6.36 0.43 -1.80
CA LEU A 67 -7.77 0.78 -2.08
C LEU A 67 -8.39 -0.19 -3.09
N ASN A 68 -7.70 -0.46 -4.20
CA ASN A 68 -8.16 -1.40 -5.20
C ASN A 68 -8.29 -2.83 -4.63
N ALA A 69 -7.36 -3.23 -3.77
CA ALA A 69 -7.41 -4.51 -3.07
C ALA A 69 -8.66 -4.64 -2.20
N PHE A 70 -8.96 -3.65 -1.36
CA PHE A 70 -10.17 -3.66 -0.53
C PHE A 70 -11.45 -3.61 -1.36
N PHE A 71 -11.43 -2.90 -2.49
CA PHE A 71 -12.56 -2.89 -3.41
C PHE A 71 -12.87 -4.28 -3.97
N VAL A 72 -11.86 -5.02 -4.48
CA VAL A 72 -12.08 -6.37 -5.04
C VAL A 72 -12.43 -7.40 -3.98
N LEU A 73 -11.93 -7.21 -2.75
CA LEU A 73 -12.25 -8.04 -1.58
C LEU A 73 -13.63 -7.70 -0.98
N ASN A 74 -14.31 -6.67 -1.49
CA ASN A 74 -15.58 -6.16 -0.94
C ASN A 74 -15.50 -5.80 0.55
N VAL A 75 -14.38 -5.19 0.97
CA VAL A 75 -14.10 -4.75 2.33
C VAL A 75 -14.28 -3.25 2.44
N THR A 76 -15.06 -2.81 3.41
CA THR A 76 -15.32 -1.38 3.68
C THR A 76 -14.95 -0.96 5.11
N HIS A 77 -14.69 -1.90 6.00
CA HIS A 77 -14.31 -1.68 7.40
C HIS A 77 -12.94 -2.31 7.66
N ILE A 78 -11.93 -1.49 7.88
CA ILE A 78 -10.55 -1.96 8.02
C ILE A 78 -9.94 -1.59 9.38
N SER A 79 -9.08 -2.48 9.88
CA SER A 79 -8.11 -2.15 10.92
C SER A 79 -6.74 -1.92 10.30
N VAL A 80 -6.04 -0.90 10.77
CA VAL A 80 -4.78 -0.45 10.16
C VAL A 80 -3.64 -0.54 11.18
N LEU A 81 -2.55 -1.19 10.79
CA LEU A 81 -1.28 -1.17 11.49
C LEU A 81 -0.26 -0.40 10.66
N THR A 82 0.41 0.57 11.28
CA THR A 82 1.54 1.30 10.68
C THR A 82 2.76 1.22 11.58
N PRO A 83 3.98 1.16 11.03
CA PRO A 83 5.18 1.26 11.86
C PRO A 83 5.51 2.70 12.28
N TYR A 84 4.93 3.71 11.61
CA TYR A 84 5.28 5.11 11.80
C TYR A 84 4.81 5.68 13.14
N CYS A 85 5.37 6.85 13.50
CA CYS A 85 4.80 7.70 14.55
C CYS A 85 3.41 8.23 14.12
N ILE A 86 2.62 8.68 15.08
CA ILE A 86 1.24 9.11 14.87
C ILE A 86 1.11 10.23 13.83
N GLU A 87 2.05 11.19 13.83
CA GLU A 87 2.03 12.34 12.91
C GLU A 87 2.14 11.92 11.43
N THR A 88 2.93 10.87 11.15
CA THR A 88 3.10 10.31 9.82
C THR A 88 1.95 9.38 9.43
N SER A 89 1.30 8.80 10.42
CA SER A 89 0.23 7.82 10.23
C SER A 89 -1.15 8.46 10.02
N LEU A 90 -1.46 9.59 10.67
CA LEU A 90 -2.77 10.25 10.58
C LEU A 90 -3.22 10.60 9.15
N PRO A 91 -2.35 11.12 8.25
CA PRO A 91 -2.74 11.38 6.87
C PRO A 91 -3.26 10.13 6.13
N MET A 92 -2.79 8.94 6.52
CA MET A 92 -3.27 7.68 5.93
C MET A 92 -4.70 7.36 6.38
N ALA A 93 -5.04 7.63 7.63
CA ALA A 93 -6.40 7.47 8.11
C ALA A 93 -7.38 8.38 7.35
N ASP A 94 -6.98 9.63 7.12
CA ASP A 94 -7.77 10.59 6.35
C ASP A 94 -7.90 10.17 4.89
N TYR A 95 -6.81 9.67 4.29
CA TYR A 95 -6.79 9.16 2.92
C TYR A 95 -7.80 8.02 2.73
N PHE A 96 -7.78 7.00 3.58
CA PHE A 96 -8.71 5.88 3.47
C PHE A 96 -10.17 6.28 3.73
N LYS A 97 -10.41 7.15 4.71
CA LYS A 97 -11.75 7.70 4.98
C LYS A 97 -12.28 8.51 3.80
N PHE A 98 -11.45 9.35 3.19
CA PHE A 98 -11.81 10.12 2.00
C PHE A 98 -12.25 9.22 0.84
N HIS A 99 -11.64 8.03 0.71
CA HIS A 99 -11.99 7.04 -0.31
C HIS A 99 -13.08 6.05 0.12
N GLY A 100 -13.80 6.33 1.22
CA GLY A 100 -14.98 5.58 1.64
C GLY A 100 -14.72 4.35 2.49
N LEU A 101 -13.50 4.15 3.00
CA LEU A 101 -13.22 3.10 3.97
C LEU A 101 -13.46 3.61 5.40
N ASN A 102 -14.07 2.76 6.22
CA ASN A 102 -14.20 2.98 7.66
C ASN A 102 -13.01 2.36 8.38
N ILE A 103 -12.39 3.13 9.27
CA ILE A 103 -11.28 2.64 10.09
C ILE A 103 -11.80 2.28 11.46
N GLU A 104 -11.77 0.99 11.77
CA GLU A 104 -12.26 0.44 13.04
C GLU A 104 -11.22 0.61 14.16
N GLN A 105 -9.96 0.30 13.83
CA GLN A 105 -8.83 0.51 14.71
C GLN A 105 -7.63 1.02 13.92
N PHE A 106 -6.80 1.81 14.58
CA PHE A 106 -5.59 2.38 14.01
C PHE A 106 -4.44 2.28 15.01
N HIS A 107 -3.45 1.44 14.74
CA HIS A 107 -2.31 1.21 15.61
C HIS A 107 -1.01 1.69 14.96
N CYS A 108 -0.18 2.39 15.73
CA CYS A 108 1.13 2.91 15.32
C CYS A 108 2.22 2.31 16.20
N LEU A 109 3.28 1.75 15.58
CA LEU A 109 4.43 1.24 16.34
C LEU A 109 5.35 2.35 16.83
N GLY A 110 5.19 3.59 16.34
CA GLY A 110 5.90 4.77 16.85
C GLY A 110 7.34 4.92 16.37
N LEU A 111 7.70 4.30 15.23
CA LEU A 111 9.04 4.36 14.66
C LEU A 111 9.17 5.55 13.68
N ASP A 112 10.37 6.13 13.59
CA ASP A 112 10.69 7.24 12.71
C ASP A 112 11.86 6.98 11.75
N ASP A 113 12.55 5.83 11.89
CA ASP A 113 13.66 5.40 11.03
C ASP A 113 13.29 4.14 10.24
N ASP A 114 13.40 4.20 8.91
CA ASP A 114 13.08 3.08 8.00
C ASP A 114 13.89 1.81 8.31
N ARG A 115 15.11 1.94 8.84
CA ARG A 115 15.95 0.80 9.22
C ARG A 115 15.39 0.06 10.44
N ASP A 116 14.76 0.77 11.35
CA ASP A 116 14.12 0.17 12.51
C ASP A 116 12.79 -0.48 12.11
N MET A 117 12.04 0.15 11.20
CA MET A 117 10.83 -0.45 10.61
C MET A 117 11.13 -1.77 9.90
N ALA A 118 12.24 -1.85 9.16
CA ALA A 118 12.67 -3.07 8.48
C ALA A 118 13.14 -4.20 9.41
N ARG A 119 13.41 -3.88 10.69
CA ARG A 119 13.82 -4.85 11.71
C ARG A 119 12.69 -5.34 12.61
N VAL A 120 11.50 -4.80 12.45
CA VAL A 120 10.33 -5.30 13.19
C VAL A 120 10.08 -6.75 12.78
N ASP A 121 10.17 -7.65 13.74
CA ASP A 121 10.00 -9.08 13.49
C ASP A 121 8.53 -9.43 13.21
N PRO A 122 8.29 -10.52 12.44
CA PRO A 122 6.94 -10.94 12.07
C PRO A 122 6.02 -11.22 13.26
N ASP A 123 6.53 -11.75 14.37
CA ASP A 123 5.70 -12.05 15.56
C ASP A 123 5.19 -10.75 16.21
N THR A 124 5.99 -9.70 16.20
CA THR A 124 5.59 -8.38 16.69
C THR A 124 4.53 -7.78 15.78
N ILE A 125 4.68 -7.89 14.44
CA ILE A 125 3.69 -7.42 13.48
C ILE A 125 2.37 -8.17 13.67
N LEU A 126 2.41 -9.49 13.78
CA LEU A 126 1.24 -10.33 13.96
C LEU A 126 0.47 -9.97 15.24
N ARG A 127 1.16 -9.86 16.37
CA ARG A 127 0.54 -9.49 17.66
C ARG A 127 -0.10 -8.11 17.58
N ALA A 128 0.61 -7.11 17.06
CA ALA A 128 0.10 -5.75 16.93
C ALA A 128 -1.12 -5.69 15.98
N ALA A 129 -1.13 -6.47 14.90
CA ALA A 129 -2.28 -6.56 14.02
C ALA A 129 -3.48 -7.22 14.69
N LEU A 130 -3.28 -8.33 15.43
CA LEU A 130 -4.34 -9.00 16.17
C LEU A 130 -4.97 -8.11 17.25
N GLU A 131 -4.19 -7.23 17.90
CA GLU A 131 -4.71 -6.26 18.87
C GLU A 131 -5.66 -5.23 18.23
N THR A 132 -5.61 -5.05 16.90
CA THR A 132 -6.53 -4.17 16.17
C THR A 132 -7.81 -4.88 15.70
N ASP A 133 -7.95 -6.17 15.95
CA ASP A 133 -9.13 -6.91 15.53
C ASP A 133 -10.35 -6.56 16.38
N THR A 134 -11.47 -6.30 15.72
CA THR A 134 -12.77 -6.03 16.34
C THR A 134 -13.86 -6.83 15.64
N ALA A 135 -15.04 -6.87 16.23
CA ALA A 135 -16.21 -7.48 15.61
C ALA A 135 -16.63 -6.81 14.30
N GLN A 136 -16.30 -5.54 14.11
CA GLN A 136 -16.62 -4.74 12.92
C GLN A 136 -15.53 -4.81 11.85
N THR A 137 -14.29 -5.18 12.21
CA THR A 137 -13.18 -5.32 11.26
C THR A 137 -13.51 -6.37 10.21
N GLN A 138 -13.46 -6.00 8.94
CA GLN A 138 -13.68 -6.87 7.79
C GLN A 138 -12.36 -7.26 7.10
N GLY A 139 -11.30 -6.49 7.31
CA GLY A 139 -9.97 -6.75 6.76
C GLY A 139 -8.90 -5.89 7.42
N PHE A 140 -7.65 -6.25 7.20
CA PHE A 140 -6.49 -5.57 7.78
C PHE A 140 -5.65 -4.88 6.72
N PHE A 141 -5.11 -3.71 7.04
CA PHE A 141 -4.07 -3.06 6.26
C PHE A 141 -2.76 -2.98 7.07
N LEU A 142 -1.72 -3.65 6.59
CA LEU A 142 -0.37 -3.56 7.14
C LEU A 142 0.45 -2.61 6.27
N SER A 143 0.64 -1.40 6.76
CA SER A 143 1.26 -0.30 6.02
C SER A 143 2.78 -0.35 6.11
N CYS A 144 3.43 0.24 5.13
CA CYS A 144 4.87 0.40 4.94
C CYS A 144 5.51 -0.67 4.05
N THR A 145 6.23 -0.21 3.02
CA THR A 145 6.98 -1.09 2.12
C THR A 145 8.28 -1.63 2.76
N GLY A 146 8.74 -1.00 3.84
CA GLY A 146 9.87 -1.50 4.64
C GLY A 146 9.47 -2.55 5.68
N LEU A 147 8.19 -2.69 6.01
CA LEU A 147 7.72 -3.65 7.01
C LEU A 147 7.64 -5.07 6.43
N GLN A 148 8.04 -6.07 7.21
CA GLN A 148 7.98 -7.50 6.80
C GLN A 148 6.55 -8.06 6.92
N GLY A 149 5.56 -7.29 6.43
CA GLY A 149 4.14 -7.61 6.58
C GLY A 149 3.68 -8.81 5.74
N VAL A 150 4.39 -9.15 4.67
CA VAL A 150 4.04 -10.31 3.82
C VAL A 150 4.16 -11.62 4.57
N ASP A 151 5.11 -11.73 5.50
CA ASP A 151 5.40 -12.96 6.25
C ASP A 151 4.27 -13.33 7.23
N VAL A 152 3.39 -12.39 7.57
CA VAL A 152 2.30 -12.63 8.52
C VAL A 152 0.92 -12.76 7.89
N ILE A 153 0.79 -12.57 6.57
CA ILE A 153 -0.50 -12.59 5.87
C ILE A 153 -1.26 -13.88 6.16
N ALA A 154 -0.65 -15.02 5.83
CA ALA A 154 -1.31 -16.31 5.93
C ALA A 154 -1.74 -16.64 7.37
N GLU A 155 -0.91 -16.32 8.35
CA GLU A 155 -1.20 -16.58 9.75
C GLU A 155 -2.29 -15.65 10.31
N LEU A 156 -2.24 -14.36 9.96
CA LEU A 156 -3.26 -13.41 10.39
C LEU A 156 -4.63 -13.74 9.76
N GLU A 157 -4.67 -14.08 8.47
CA GLU A 157 -5.89 -14.54 7.79
C GLU A 157 -6.42 -15.84 8.40
N ARG A 158 -5.54 -16.78 8.74
CA ARG A 158 -5.92 -18.04 9.38
C ARG A 158 -6.55 -17.84 10.76
N GLN A 159 -6.00 -16.92 11.57
CA GLN A 159 -6.51 -16.65 12.92
C GLN A 159 -7.82 -15.87 12.93
N THR A 160 -7.96 -14.92 12.00
CA THR A 160 -9.09 -13.97 12.00
C THR A 160 -10.20 -14.36 11.02
N GLY A 161 -9.88 -15.16 9.99
CA GLY A 161 -10.80 -15.44 8.88
C GLY A 161 -11.03 -14.22 7.96
N LYS A 162 -10.25 -13.15 8.11
CA LYS A 162 -10.42 -11.86 7.41
C LYS A 162 -9.25 -11.61 6.47
N PRO A 163 -9.48 -11.02 5.27
CA PRO A 163 -8.41 -10.72 4.34
C PRO A 163 -7.39 -9.72 4.90
N VAL A 164 -6.14 -9.95 4.56
CA VAL A 164 -5.01 -9.09 4.91
C VAL A 164 -4.43 -8.47 3.66
N VAL A 165 -4.30 -7.15 3.66
CA VAL A 165 -3.67 -6.37 2.61
C VAL A 165 -2.41 -5.72 3.17
N THR A 166 -1.26 -5.95 2.53
CA THR A 166 -0.03 -5.24 2.86
C THR A 166 0.38 -4.30 1.75
N SER A 167 1.17 -3.27 2.06
CA SER A 167 1.69 -2.34 1.05
C SER A 167 2.43 -3.05 -0.08
N ASN A 168 3.30 -4.01 0.25
CA ASN A 168 4.09 -4.75 -0.74
C ASN A 168 3.26 -5.71 -1.56
N GLN A 169 2.39 -6.49 -0.90
CA GLN A 169 1.52 -7.46 -1.56
C GLN A 169 0.57 -6.77 -2.54
N ALA A 170 -0.11 -5.69 -2.11
CA ALA A 170 -1.04 -4.95 -2.97
C ALA A 170 -0.33 -4.31 -4.17
N SER A 171 0.88 -3.75 -3.95
CA SER A 171 1.67 -3.17 -5.03
C SER A 171 2.10 -4.23 -6.04
N ALA A 172 2.60 -5.38 -5.57
CA ALA A 172 2.97 -6.49 -6.44
C ALA A 172 1.77 -7.03 -7.23
N TRP A 173 0.63 -7.23 -6.55
CA TRP A 173 -0.62 -7.64 -7.17
C TRP A 173 -1.08 -6.67 -8.26
N ALA A 174 -1.03 -5.37 -8.02
CA ALA A 174 -1.40 -4.37 -9.01
C ALA A 174 -0.43 -4.34 -10.21
N LEU A 175 0.88 -4.44 -9.97
CA LEU A 175 1.90 -4.50 -11.02
C LEU A 175 1.72 -5.74 -11.91
N MET A 176 1.51 -6.91 -11.31
CA MET A 176 1.28 -8.16 -12.05
C MET A 176 0.04 -8.07 -12.94
N ASN A 177 -1.05 -7.45 -12.43
CA ASN A 177 -2.24 -7.21 -13.25
C ASN A 177 -1.95 -6.31 -14.46
N HIS A 178 -1.19 -5.22 -14.28
CA HIS A 178 -0.81 -4.34 -15.40
C HIS A 178 0.08 -5.06 -16.43
N ALA A 179 0.96 -5.93 -15.96
CA ALA A 179 1.83 -6.74 -16.82
C ALA A 179 1.11 -7.95 -17.46
N GLY A 180 -0.17 -8.17 -17.18
CA GLY A 180 -0.92 -9.32 -17.69
C GLY A 180 -0.42 -10.67 -17.18
N LEU A 181 0.25 -10.68 -16.03
CA LEU A 181 0.77 -11.91 -15.40
C LEU A 181 -0.33 -12.61 -14.62
N GLU A 182 -0.41 -13.94 -14.79
CA GLU A 182 -1.32 -14.75 -13.98
C GLU A 182 -0.90 -14.72 -12.50
N GLN A 183 -1.89 -14.54 -11.65
CA GLN A 183 -1.71 -14.48 -10.21
C GLN A 183 -2.21 -15.78 -9.60
N THR A 184 -1.29 -16.69 -9.38
CA THR A 184 -1.60 -17.95 -8.69
C THR A 184 -0.60 -18.16 -7.56
N SER A 185 -0.98 -17.82 -6.34
CA SER A 185 -0.20 -18.18 -5.17
C SER A 185 -1.11 -18.34 -3.96
N ASP A 186 -1.18 -19.54 -3.43
CA ASP A 186 -1.91 -19.84 -2.19
C ASP A 186 -1.23 -19.21 -0.95
N ASN A 187 0.02 -18.75 -1.09
CA ASN A 187 0.81 -18.22 0.03
C ASN A 187 0.71 -16.70 0.22
N TRP A 188 0.09 -15.97 -0.73
CA TRP A 188 0.05 -14.52 -0.70
C TRP A 188 -1.33 -13.96 -0.30
N GLY A 189 -2.10 -14.76 0.41
CA GLY A 189 -3.38 -14.39 1.00
C GLY A 189 -4.53 -14.30 0.00
N GLN A 190 -5.72 -13.98 0.53
CA GLN A 190 -6.98 -13.95 -0.22
C GLN A 190 -6.94 -12.99 -1.41
N LEU A 191 -6.18 -11.88 -1.34
CA LEU A 191 -6.09 -10.91 -2.43
C LEU A 191 -5.64 -11.54 -3.75
N PHE A 192 -4.73 -12.52 -3.71
CA PHE A 192 -4.20 -13.15 -4.92
C PHE A 192 -5.15 -14.15 -5.60
N GLN A 193 -6.34 -14.32 -5.06
CA GLN A 193 -7.44 -15.04 -5.73
C GLN A 193 -8.28 -14.12 -6.63
N TYR A 194 -8.01 -12.81 -6.63
CA TYR A 194 -8.74 -11.80 -7.39
C TYR A 194 -7.84 -11.11 -8.40
N SER A 195 -8.41 -10.75 -9.56
CA SER A 195 -7.76 -9.88 -10.53
C SER A 195 -8.29 -8.46 -10.40
N LEU A 196 -7.50 -7.46 -10.77
CA LEU A 196 -8.00 -6.09 -10.90
C LEU A 196 -9.14 -6.08 -11.94
N PRO A 197 -10.31 -5.53 -11.61
CA PRO A 197 -11.30 -5.26 -12.63
C PRO A 197 -10.68 -4.32 -13.66
N TYR A 198 -10.78 -4.66 -14.94
CA TYR A 198 -10.26 -3.87 -16.05
C TYR A 198 -10.93 -2.49 -16.03
N ARG A 199 -10.34 -1.56 -15.31
CA ARG A 199 -10.70 -0.15 -15.33
C ARG A 199 -9.48 0.65 -15.76
N ASN A 200 -9.46 1.02 -17.04
CA ASN A 200 -8.83 2.25 -17.50
C ASN A 200 -9.53 3.44 -16.82
N GLN A 201 -9.30 3.66 -15.54
CA GLN A 201 -9.74 4.90 -14.90
C GLN A 201 -8.88 5.15 -13.66
N VAL A 202 -7.94 6.06 -13.80
CA VAL A 202 -7.63 7.01 -12.74
C VAL A 202 -9.00 7.47 -12.22
N VAL A 203 -9.31 7.16 -10.98
CA VAL A 203 -10.49 7.73 -10.30
C VAL A 203 -10.20 9.22 -10.22
N SER A 204 -10.73 9.98 -11.18
CA SER A 204 -10.83 11.43 -11.06
C SER A 204 -11.85 11.72 -9.96
N PRO A 205 -11.60 12.70 -9.10
CA PRO A 205 -12.48 13.11 -8.01
C PRO A 205 -13.84 13.59 -8.48
#